data_20f7c4f0b8a79db1c01d0cc3c0846cdc
#
_entry.id   20f7c4f0b8a79db1c01d0cc3c0846cdc
#
_cell.length_a   1.000
_cell.length_b   1.000
_cell.length_c   1.000
_cell.angle_alpha   90.00
_cell.angle_beta   90.00
_cell.angle_gamma   90.00
#
_symmetry.space_group_name_H-M   'P 1'
#
loop_
_entity.id
_entity.type
_entity.pdbx_description
1 polymer ?
#
loop_
_entity_poly.entity_id
_entity_poly.type
_entity_poly.pdbx_seq_one_letter_code
_entity_poly.pdbx_strand_id
1 'polypeptide(L)'
;MKKNKEWIFFALVSLFSFSSCIQDEILQSEEQEEKYIRINVPKLEKGTVSDLAIGSRSILYNDPGFSQQWGLSNSNNIDVNALKAWDWADGKKIKVAIIDTGVDKTHPDLSNNISSLSYDAMTGTSPSRIYDKHGTCCAGVIGAVRNNGIGIVGIAPNVEIMPISLDLDGSVKYSQMVNAINWAWQNGADVINMSLTCDPDDKMTDAIKNALTKGRNGKGCVVVAASGNQGQSSVGYPANIEGVIAVGSIDRNGVHTSDANYGKNLDFVAPGVNVLTTILNGEYDVLSGTSLAAPMISGIAALLLSLDPEATVSKVYWNMVNACRELPQNTHDKIGHGLVDAYLALMMNKLSEVKEEIYGSHFKDSCPISYSVPEPFDMEWVVTSNYVEPSLSDED
;
A
#
# COMPACT_ATOMS: atom_id res chain seq x y z
N MET A 1 12.93 19.87 -81.14
CA MET A 1 12.36 20.24 -79.87
C MET A 1 11.22 19.32 -79.50
N LYS A 2 11.49 18.05 -79.13
CA LYS A 2 10.52 17.08 -78.61
C LYS A 2 11.25 15.96 -77.85
N LYS A 3 11.90 16.26 -76.74
CA LYS A 3 12.55 15.29 -75.88
C LYS A 3 12.58 15.61 -74.37
N ASN A 4 11.89 16.66 -73.88
CA ASN A 4 11.97 17.05 -72.48
C ASN A 4 10.64 16.97 -71.69
N LYS A 5 9.62 16.26 -72.21
CA LYS A 5 8.34 16.11 -71.47
C LYS A 5 8.15 14.77 -70.79
N GLU A 6 8.89 13.74 -71.17
CA GLU A 6 8.71 12.38 -70.59
C GLU A 6 9.47 12.16 -69.24
N TRP A 7 10.51 12.94 -68.99
CA TRP A 7 11.27 12.83 -67.72
C TRP A 7 10.59 13.50 -66.54
N ILE A 8 9.74 14.48 -66.77
CA ILE A 8 9.00 15.20 -65.70
C ILE A 8 7.81 14.34 -65.20
N PHE A 9 7.27 13.48 -66.06
CA PHE A 9 6.15 12.61 -65.68
C PHE A 9 6.61 11.43 -64.83
N PHE A 10 7.77 10.86 -65.06
CA PHE A 10 8.37 9.79 -64.22
C PHE A 10 8.85 10.25 -62.86
N ALA A 11 9.34 11.50 -62.75
CA ALA A 11 9.77 12.04 -61.45
C ALA A 11 8.58 12.41 -60.55
N LEU A 12 7.44 12.78 -61.11
CA LEU A 12 6.23 13.11 -60.32
C LEU A 12 5.48 11.84 -59.87
N VAL A 13 5.50 10.75 -60.62
CA VAL A 13 4.86 9.50 -60.21
C VAL A 13 5.67 8.79 -59.13
N SER A 14 7.01 8.88 -59.13
CA SER A 14 7.87 8.32 -58.06
C SER A 14 7.79 9.10 -56.74
N LEU A 15 7.50 10.40 -56.79
CA LEU A 15 7.31 11.22 -55.57
C LEU A 15 5.95 10.98 -54.90
N PHE A 16 4.89 10.67 -55.70
CA PHE A 16 3.58 10.33 -55.14
C PHE A 16 3.53 8.92 -54.55
N SER A 17 4.30 7.95 -55.08
CA SER A 17 4.36 6.58 -54.54
C SER A 17 5.20 6.51 -53.26
N PHE A 18 6.21 7.37 -53.07
CA PHE A 18 6.97 7.46 -51.82
C PHE A 18 6.18 8.17 -50.71
N SER A 19 5.32 9.13 -51.06
CA SER A 19 4.50 9.85 -50.08
C SER A 19 3.38 8.97 -49.51
N SER A 20 2.80 8.06 -50.29
CA SER A 20 1.75 7.15 -49.82
C SER A 20 2.32 6.04 -48.89
N CYS A 21 3.49 5.48 -49.24
CA CYS A 21 4.14 4.49 -48.37
C CYS A 21 4.58 5.06 -47.02
N ILE A 22 5.06 6.31 -47.00
CA ILE A 22 5.44 6.97 -45.71
C ILE A 22 4.18 7.32 -44.91
N GLN A 23 3.09 7.68 -45.55
CA GLN A 23 1.82 7.96 -44.87
C GLN A 23 1.16 6.67 -44.35
N ASP A 24 1.28 5.56 -45.03
CA ASP A 24 0.79 4.25 -44.58
C ASP A 24 1.65 3.66 -43.47
N GLU A 25 3.00 3.86 -43.46
CA GLU A 25 3.87 3.49 -42.33
C GLU A 25 3.66 4.37 -41.11
N ILE A 26 3.36 5.68 -41.27
CA ILE A 26 3.05 6.59 -40.16
C ILE A 26 1.66 6.31 -39.57
N LEU A 27 0.68 5.92 -40.43
CA LEU A 27 -0.66 5.54 -39.95
C LEU A 27 -0.71 4.13 -39.36
N GLN A 28 0.21 3.21 -39.72
CA GLN A 28 0.32 1.90 -39.07
C GLN A 28 1.08 1.92 -37.74
N SER A 29 1.79 2.99 -37.38
CA SER A 29 2.51 3.12 -36.12
C SER A 29 1.67 3.67 -34.96
N GLU A 30 0.43 4.12 -35.18
CA GLU A 30 -0.42 4.73 -34.15
C GLU A 30 -1.64 3.89 -33.72
N GLU A 31 -1.98 2.81 -34.40
CA GLU A 31 -2.93 1.83 -33.87
C GLU A 31 -2.21 0.77 -33.00
N GLN A 32 -1.60 1.17 -31.89
CA GLN A 32 -1.40 0.24 -30.80
C GLN A 32 -2.79 -0.11 -30.26
N GLU A 33 -3.27 -1.31 -30.54
CA GLU A 33 -4.46 -1.88 -29.91
C GLU A 33 -4.40 -1.57 -28.41
N GLU A 34 -5.31 -0.74 -27.92
CA GLU A 34 -5.44 -0.48 -26.48
C GLU A 34 -5.83 -1.80 -25.81
N LYS A 35 -4.84 -2.39 -25.15
CA LYS A 35 -4.99 -3.67 -24.48
C LYS A 35 -5.79 -3.48 -23.19
N TYR A 36 -6.86 -4.23 -23.02
CA TYR A 36 -7.64 -4.25 -21.79
C TYR A 36 -6.97 -5.13 -20.75
N ILE A 37 -7.01 -4.70 -19.50
CA ILE A 37 -6.47 -5.44 -18.35
C ILE A 37 -7.55 -6.38 -17.84
N ARG A 38 -7.17 -7.62 -17.52
CA ARG A 38 -7.96 -8.47 -16.64
C ARG A 38 -7.57 -8.16 -15.20
N ILE A 39 -8.46 -7.49 -14.47
CA ILE A 39 -8.25 -7.15 -13.06
C ILE A 39 -9.06 -8.13 -12.22
N ASN A 40 -8.41 -8.79 -11.28
CA ASN A 40 -9.07 -9.53 -10.23
C ASN A 40 -9.21 -8.62 -9.01
N VAL A 41 -10.41 -8.06 -8.84
CA VAL A 41 -10.85 -7.52 -7.55
C VAL A 41 -11.42 -8.70 -6.78
N PRO A 42 -10.83 -9.08 -5.66
CA PRO A 42 -11.39 -10.17 -4.87
C PRO A 42 -12.78 -9.76 -4.41
N LYS A 43 -13.79 -10.61 -4.64
CA LYS A 43 -15.08 -10.43 -3.98
C LYS A 43 -14.82 -10.50 -2.48
N LEU A 44 -15.08 -9.39 -1.78
CA LEU A 44 -15.00 -9.38 -0.33
C LEU A 44 -16.09 -10.31 0.22
N GLU A 45 -15.67 -11.37 0.91
CA GLU A 45 -16.62 -12.27 1.55
C GLU A 45 -17.27 -11.59 2.75
N LYS A 46 -18.59 -11.75 2.88
CA LYS A 46 -19.34 -11.19 4.00
C LYS A 46 -19.07 -12.02 5.26
N GLY A 47 -18.51 -11.38 6.29
CA GLY A 47 -18.31 -11.98 7.59
C GLY A 47 -19.56 -11.96 8.47
N THR A 48 -19.49 -12.59 9.63
CA THR A 48 -20.55 -12.60 10.62
C THR A 48 -20.15 -11.80 11.86
N VAL A 49 -21.08 -11.01 12.40
CA VAL A 49 -20.85 -10.19 13.60
C VAL A 49 -20.51 -11.05 14.83
N SER A 50 -20.94 -12.32 14.86
CA SER A 50 -20.63 -13.28 15.93
C SER A 50 -19.14 -13.58 16.08
N ASP A 51 -18.34 -13.33 15.02
CA ASP A 51 -16.90 -13.61 15.01
C ASP A 51 -16.06 -12.43 15.55
N LEU A 52 -16.73 -11.32 15.92
CA LEU A 52 -16.08 -10.13 16.46
C LEU A 52 -15.92 -10.27 17.98
N ALA A 53 -14.67 -10.35 18.46
CA ALA A 53 -14.39 -10.39 19.90
C ALA A 53 -14.43 -8.97 20.49
N ILE A 54 -15.08 -8.84 21.63
CA ILE A 54 -15.12 -7.59 22.41
C ILE A 54 -13.80 -7.46 23.17
N GLY A 55 -12.93 -6.57 22.74
CA GLY A 55 -11.71 -6.23 23.49
C GLY A 55 -12.04 -5.34 24.70
N SER A 56 -11.38 -5.58 25.85
CA SER A 56 -11.66 -4.90 27.11
C SER A 56 -11.16 -3.44 27.24
N ARG A 57 -10.68 -2.82 26.16
CA ARG A 57 -10.13 -1.45 26.13
C ARG A 57 -11.00 -0.38 25.46
N SER A 58 -12.30 -0.64 25.27
CA SER A 58 -13.24 0.28 24.59
C SER A 58 -13.48 1.64 25.29
N ILE A 59 -12.91 1.86 26.48
CA ILE A 59 -13.16 3.09 27.28
C ILE A 59 -12.35 4.30 26.78
N LEU A 60 -11.30 4.10 25.98
CA LEU A 60 -10.41 5.18 25.52
C LEU A 60 -10.84 5.81 24.18
N TYR A 61 -11.72 5.15 23.44
CA TYR A 61 -12.16 5.59 22.12
C TYR A 61 -13.68 5.62 22.08
N ASN A 62 -14.24 6.73 21.55
CA ASN A 62 -15.69 6.94 21.54
C ASN A 62 -16.37 6.43 20.26
N ASP A 63 -15.63 5.79 19.36
CA ASP A 63 -16.12 5.22 18.10
C ASP A 63 -16.79 3.87 18.37
N PRO A 64 -18.11 3.72 18.13
CA PRO A 64 -18.89 2.55 18.61
C PRO A 64 -18.40 1.20 18.06
N GLY A 65 -17.88 1.18 16.83
CA GLY A 65 -17.38 -0.01 16.16
C GLY A 65 -15.97 -0.44 16.60
N PHE A 66 -15.23 0.41 17.33
CA PHE A 66 -13.83 0.15 17.69
C PHE A 66 -13.63 -1.19 18.40
N SER A 67 -14.52 -1.53 19.36
CA SER A 67 -14.43 -2.79 20.11
C SER A 67 -14.53 -4.06 19.22
N GLN A 68 -15.02 -3.92 17.99
CA GLN A 68 -15.19 -5.01 17.03
C GLN A 68 -14.00 -5.09 16.04
N GLN A 69 -13.09 -4.11 16.05
CA GLN A 69 -11.94 -4.05 15.17
C GLN A 69 -10.75 -4.86 15.74
N TRP A 70 -10.87 -6.19 15.72
CA TRP A 70 -9.86 -7.10 16.29
C TRP A 70 -8.46 -6.90 15.69
N GLY A 71 -8.37 -6.43 14.45
CA GLY A 71 -7.10 -6.17 13.77
C GLY A 71 -6.30 -5.02 14.37
N LEU A 72 -6.95 -4.10 15.10
CA LEU A 72 -6.30 -2.97 15.79
C LEU A 72 -5.88 -3.32 17.22
N SER A 73 -6.67 -4.16 17.87
CA SER A 73 -6.44 -4.62 19.25
C SER A 73 -7.13 -5.96 19.50
N ASN A 74 -6.36 -6.97 19.89
CA ASN A 74 -6.86 -8.30 20.18
C ASN A 74 -6.27 -8.85 21.47
N SER A 75 -7.06 -9.56 22.25
CA SER A 75 -6.64 -10.12 23.55
C SER A 75 -5.55 -11.20 23.45
N ASN A 76 -5.40 -11.84 22.28
CA ASN A 76 -4.37 -12.85 22.02
C ASN A 76 -3.12 -12.27 21.32
N ASN A 77 -3.01 -10.94 21.24
CA ASN A 77 -1.93 -10.22 20.56
C ASN A 77 -1.80 -10.51 19.04
N ILE A 78 -2.84 -11.03 18.41
CA ILE A 78 -2.90 -11.17 16.93
C ILE A 78 -3.59 -9.94 16.37
N ASP A 79 -2.90 -8.81 16.36
CA ASP A 79 -3.34 -7.50 15.85
C ASP A 79 -2.12 -6.68 15.44
N VAL A 80 -2.31 -5.51 14.88
CA VAL A 80 -1.20 -4.62 14.47
C VAL A 80 -0.73 -3.68 15.59
N ASN A 81 -1.22 -3.82 16.83
CA ASN A 81 -0.85 -3.02 18.00
C ASN A 81 -1.03 -1.49 17.77
N ALA A 82 -2.11 -1.13 17.06
CA ALA A 82 -2.36 0.25 16.68
C ALA A 82 -2.55 1.20 17.87
N LEU A 83 -3.13 0.73 18.99
CA LEU A 83 -3.42 1.54 20.16
C LEU A 83 -2.16 2.17 20.75
N LYS A 84 -1.08 1.40 20.86
CA LYS A 84 0.19 1.91 21.36
C LYS A 84 0.91 2.78 20.32
N ALA A 85 0.73 2.47 19.04
CA ALA A 85 1.30 3.25 17.95
C ALA A 85 0.75 4.69 17.94
N TRP A 86 -0.54 4.87 18.25
CA TRP A 86 -1.19 6.18 18.24
C TRP A 86 -0.73 7.15 19.33
N ASP A 87 0.01 6.70 20.32
CA ASP A 87 0.69 7.58 21.28
C ASP A 87 1.88 8.32 20.63
N TRP A 88 2.37 7.84 19.48
CA TRP A 88 3.55 8.35 18.78
C TRP A 88 3.25 8.97 17.42
N ALA A 89 2.29 8.44 16.68
CA ALA A 89 1.97 8.86 15.33
C ALA A 89 0.49 8.58 15.02
N ASP A 90 -0.10 9.39 14.15
CA ASP A 90 -1.51 9.28 13.75
C ASP A 90 -1.74 9.42 12.24
N GLY A 91 -0.65 9.49 11.45
CA GLY A 91 -0.70 9.65 10.01
C GLY A 91 -0.84 11.08 9.51
N LYS A 92 -0.81 12.08 10.40
CA LYS A 92 -1.05 13.49 10.05
C LYS A 92 -0.10 14.00 8.97
N LYS A 93 -0.69 14.68 7.97
CA LYS A 93 -0.03 15.24 6.79
C LYS A 93 0.45 14.22 5.75
N ILE A 94 0.21 12.93 5.95
CA ILE A 94 0.58 11.90 4.98
C ILE A 94 -0.55 11.67 4.02
N LYS A 95 -0.25 11.70 2.71
CA LYS A 95 -1.21 11.44 1.65
C LYS A 95 -1.15 9.98 1.23
N VAL A 96 -2.27 9.30 1.39
CA VAL A 96 -2.43 7.90 0.97
C VAL A 96 -3.33 7.85 -0.26
N ALA A 97 -2.75 7.57 -1.42
CA ALA A 97 -3.49 7.34 -2.64
C ALA A 97 -4.12 5.94 -2.62
N ILE A 98 -5.41 5.85 -2.86
CA ILE A 98 -6.14 4.60 -3.01
C ILE A 98 -6.53 4.46 -4.48
N ILE A 99 -5.79 3.60 -5.22
CA ILE A 99 -6.07 3.25 -6.60
C ILE A 99 -7.02 2.06 -6.59
N ASP A 100 -8.32 2.35 -6.74
CA ASP A 100 -9.40 1.40 -6.52
C ASP A 100 -10.70 1.85 -7.21
N THR A 101 -11.85 1.34 -6.82
CA THR A 101 -13.17 1.65 -7.39
C THR A 101 -13.74 3.02 -7.02
N GLY A 102 -12.93 3.87 -6.39
CA GLY A 102 -13.35 5.16 -5.83
C GLY A 102 -13.70 5.07 -4.35
N VAL A 103 -13.83 6.22 -3.70
CA VAL A 103 -14.14 6.35 -2.28
C VAL A 103 -15.36 7.23 -2.10
N ASP A 104 -16.27 6.84 -1.22
CA ASP A 104 -17.40 7.70 -0.80
C ASP A 104 -16.88 8.88 0.03
N LYS A 105 -16.67 9.99 -0.64
CA LYS A 105 -16.15 11.24 -0.06
C LYS A 105 -17.11 11.89 0.93
N THR A 106 -18.37 11.45 0.92
CA THR A 106 -19.42 11.96 1.81
C THR A 106 -19.65 11.06 3.03
N HIS A 107 -18.96 9.91 3.07
CA HIS A 107 -19.06 9.01 4.23
C HIS A 107 -18.66 9.75 5.51
N PRO A 108 -19.53 9.81 6.54
CA PRO A 108 -19.32 10.67 7.71
C PRO A 108 -18.03 10.31 8.48
N ASP A 109 -17.60 9.06 8.43
CA ASP A 109 -16.39 8.56 9.09
C ASP A 109 -15.12 8.72 8.26
N LEU A 110 -15.20 9.23 7.03
CA LEU A 110 -14.08 9.44 6.12
C LEU A 110 -13.90 10.89 5.70
N SER A 111 -15.00 11.66 5.62
CA SER A 111 -15.05 12.95 4.93
C SER A 111 -14.01 13.97 5.40
N ASN A 112 -13.65 13.95 6.69
CA ASN A 112 -12.63 14.85 7.26
C ASN A 112 -11.20 14.50 6.82
N ASN A 113 -10.97 13.27 6.38
CA ASN A 113 -9.68 12.76 5.95
C ASN A 113 -9.56 12.67 4.41
N ILE A 114 -10.62 13.03 3.67
CA ILE A 114 -10.57 13.01 2.20
C ILE A 114 -9.84 14.24 1.67
N SER A 115 -8.83 14.00 0.84
CA SER A 115 -8.13 15.04 0.09
C SER A 115 -9.05 15.76 -0.90
N SER A 116 -8.79 17.05 -1.11
CA SER A 116 -9.34 17.78 -2.24
C SER A 116 -8.81 17.27 -3.58
N LEU A 117 -7.64 16.61 -3.57
CA LEU A 117 -7.03 15.96 -4.73
C LEU A 117 -7.65 14.57 -4.93
N SER A 118 -8.28 14.35 -6.07
CA SER A 118 -8.81 13.06 -6.46
C SER A 118 -8.90 12.95 -7.98
N TYR A 119 -8.84 11.74 -8.53
CA TYR A 119 -8.73 11.53 -9.97
C TYR A 119 -9.58 10.35 -10.42
N ASP A 120 -10.29 10.51 -11.52
CA ASP A 120 -10.99 9.45 -12.22
C ASP A 120 -10.14 9.02 -13.43
N ALA A 121 -9.48 7.89 -13.32
CA ALA A 121 -8.59 7.39 -14.36
C ALA A 121 -9.34 6.83 -15.57
N MET A 122 -10.63 6.49 -15.43
CA MET A 122 -11.46 6.05 -16.56
C MET A 122 -11.73 7.20 -17.52
N THR A 123 -11.92 8.40 -17.01
CA THR A 123 -12.22 9.59 -17.82
C THR A 123 -11.03 10.52 -18.00
N GLY A 124 -9.95 10.34 -17.24
CA GLY A 124 -8.79 11.22 -17.24
C GLY A 124 -9.05 12.58 -16.59
N THR A 125 -10.04 12.69 -15.70
CA THR A 125 -10.49 13.95 -15.10
C THR A 125 -10.55 13.89 -13.57
N SER A 126 -10.72 15.04 -12.93
CA SER A 126 -11.05 15.18 -11.51
C SER A 126 -12.46 15.75 -11.36
N PRO A 127 -13.18 15.44 -10.31
CA PRO A 127 -12.84 14.55 -9.20
C PRO A 127 -13.07 13.06 -9.52
N SER A 128 -12.53 12.18 -8.64
CA SER A 128 -12.82 10.74 -8.67
C SER A 128 -14.31 10.44 -8.56
N ARG A 129 -14.75 9.35 -9.19
CA ARG A 129 -16.11 8.80 -9.11
C ARG A 129 -16.11 7.54 -8.27
N ILE A 130 -17.30 7.07 -7.89
CA ILE A 130 -17.50 5.77 -7.26
C ILE A 130 -18.00 4.80 -8.33
N TYR A 131 -17.28 3.71 -8.56
CA TYR A 131 -17.70 2.61 -9.42
C TYR A 131 -18.22 1.42 -8.61
N ASP A 132 -17.61 1.15 -7.43
CA ASP A 132 -18.06 0.15 -6.45
C ASP A 132 -17.67 0.57 -5.02
N LYS A 133 -18.12 -0.19 -4.02
CA LYS A 133 -17.83 0.05 -2.58
C LYS A 133 -16.38 -0.26 -2.17
N HIS A 134 -15.64 -1.07 -2.97
CA HIS A 134 -14.37 -1.67 -2.57
C HIS A 134 -13.33 -0.64 -2.12
N GLY A 135 -13.15 0.46 -2.86
CA GLY A 135 -12.22 1.51 -2.46
C GLY A 135 -12.64 2.24 -1.18
N THR A 136 -13.96 2.35 -0.91
CA THR A 136 -14.46 2.89 0.37
C THR A 136 -14.12 1.96 1.53
N CYS A 137 -14.17 0.63 1.32
CA CYS A 137 -13.75 -0.35 2.32
C CYS A 137 -12.26 -0.21 2.67
N CYS A 138 -11.40 -0.08 1.67
CA CYS A 138 -9.96 0.14 1.86
C CYS A 138 -9.68 1.46 2.60
N ALA A 139 -10.43 2.52 2.26
CA ALA A 139 -10.31 3.83 2.90
C ALA A 139 -10.62 3.79 4.40
N GLY A 140 -11.64 3.04 4.81
CA GLY A 140 -12.00 2.86 6.22
C GLY A 140 -10.90 2.20 7.03
N VAL A 141 -10.28 1.15 6.49
CA VAL A 141 -9.15 0.46 7.14
C VAL A 141 -7.95 1.40 7.28
N ILE A 142 -7.63 2.20 6.26
CA ILE A 142 -6.50 3.11 6.29
C ILE A 142 -6.75 4.25 7.26
N GLY A 143 -7.89 4.96 7.10
CA GLY A 143 -8.01 6.30 7.66
C GLY A 143 -9.42 6.71 8.07
N ALA A 144 -10.27 5.81 8.59
CA ALA A 144 -11.47 6.24 9.28
C ALA A 144 -11.13 7.15 10.47
N VAL A 145 -11.92 8.19 10.68
CA VAL A 145 -11.63 9.28 11.64
C VAL A 145 -11.79 8.80 13.08
N ARG A 146 -10.75 8.93 13.88
CA ARG A 146 -10.75 8.52 15.29
C ARG A 146 -11.44 9.54 16.18
N ASN A 147 -12.18 9.06 17.18
CA ASN A 147 -12.81 9.87 18.24
C ASN A 147 -13.81 10.89 17.72
N ASN A 148 -14.54 10.55 16.67
CA ASN A 148 -15.64 11.36 16.14
C ASN A 148 -17.02 10.93 16.66
N GLY A 149 -17.10 9.89 17.49
CA GLY A 149 -18.31 9.36 18.10
C GLY A 149 -19.18 8.52 17.19
N ILE A 150 -18.65 8.13 16.02
CA ILE A 150 -19.35 7.29 15.03
C ILE A 150 -18.44 6.19 14.51
N GLY A 151 -19.01 5.11 14.02
CA GLY A 151 -18.36 4.07 13.24
C GLY A 151 -17.12 3.44 13.85
N ILE A 152 -16.01 3.55 13.13
CA ILE A 152 -14.78 2.80 13.31
C ILE A 152 -13.56 3.73 13.35
N VAL A 153 -12.36 3.13 13.50
CA VAL A 153 -11.08 3.86 13.44
C VAL A 153 -10.18 3.25 12.38
N GLY A 154 -9.54 4.08 11.55
CA GLY A 154 -8.47 3.65 10.63
C GLY A 154 -7.13 3.49 11.35
N ILE A 155 -6.20 2.74 10.74
CA ILE A 155 -4.82 2.56 11.25
C ILE A 155 -4.12 3.92 11.42
N ALA A 156 -4.28 4.81 10.45
CA ALA A 156 -3.71 6.14 10.44
C ALA A 156 -4.83 7.20 10.39
N PRO A 157 -5.46 7.49 11.54
CA PRO A 157 -6.76 8.17 11.60
C PRO A 157 -6.75 9.67 11.22
N ASN A 158 -5.58 10.24 10.93
CA ASN A 158 -5.42 11.64 10.50
C ASN A 158 -4.68 11.78 9.14
N VAL A 159 -4.67 10.72 8.32
CA VAL A 159 -4.11 10.79 6.95
C VAL A 159 -4.99 11.66 6.03
N GLU A 160 -4.41 12.06 4.92
CA GLU A 160 -5.12 12.63 3.78
C GLU A 160 -5.33 11.55 2.71
N ILE A 161 -6.55 11.05 2.56
CA ILE A 161 -6.92 10.02 1.59
C ILE A 161 -7.08 10.67 0.22
N MET A 162 -6.33 10.20 -0.79
CA MET A 162 -6.43 10.63 -2.20
C MET A 162 -7.18 9.56 -3.02
N PRO A 163 -8.47 9.71 -3.30
CA PRO A 163 -9.21 8.76 -4.11
C PRO A 163 -8.79 8.80 -5.58
N ILE A 164 -8.41 7.65 -6.14
CA ILE A 164 -8.13 7.47 -7.56
C ILE A 164 -8.97 6.32 -8.06
N SER A 165 -9.94 6.61 -8.93
CA SER A 165 -10.97 5.65 -9.31
C SER A 165 -10.76 5.01 -10.66
N LEU A 166 -11.06 3.72 -10.70
CA LEU A 166 -11.11 2.83 -11.86
C LEU A 166 -12.36 1.96 -11.78
N ASP A 167 -12.96 1.62 -12.91
CA ASP A 167 -14.06 0.66 -12.99
C ASP A 167 -13.50 -0.76 -13.09
N LEU A 168 -13.15 -1.33 -11.93
CA LEU A 168 -12.43 -2.61 -11.85
C LEU A 168 -13.27 -3.82 -12.28
N ASP A 169 -14.59 -3.72 -12.28
CA ASP A 169 -15.51 -4.73 -12.84
C ASP A 169 -15.77 -4.49 -14.32
N GLY A 170 -15.37 -3.35 -14.84
CA GLY A 170 -15.47 -2.96 -16.23
C GLY A 170 -14.23 -3.29 -17.05
N SER A 171 -14.14 -2.67 -18.22
CA SER A 171 -12.97 -2.79 -19.09
C SER A 171 -11.97 -1.69 -18.80
N VAL A 172 -10.99 -1.95 -17.91
CA VAL A 172 -9.89 -1.04 -17.64
C VAL A 172 -8.77 -1.26 -18.66
N LYS A 173 -8.27 -0.17 -19.23
CA LYS A 173 -7.11 -0.19 -20.12
C LYS A 173 -5.82 -0.06 -19.31
N TYR A 174 -4.73 -0.66 -19.79
CA TYR A 174 -3.41 -0.48 -19.17
C TYR A 174 -3.02 1.00 -19.06
N SER A 175 -3.33 1.80 -20.08
CA SER A 175 -3.07 3.24 -20.07
C SER A 175 -3.78 3.98 -18.93
N GLN A 176 -4.99 3.56 -18.56
CA GLN A 176 -5.74 4.14 -17.44
C GLN A 176 -5.10 3.80 -16.10
N MET A 177 -4.64 2.55 -15.93
CA MET A 177 -3.90 2.15 -14.73
C MET A 177 -2.55 2.89 -14.63
N VAL A 178 -1.79 2.98 -15.72
CA VAL A 178 -0.54 3.75 -15.80
C VAL A 178 -0.79 5.22 -15.43
N ASN A 179 -1.87 5.82 -15.94
CA ASN A 179 -2.25 7.19 -15.61
C ASN A 179 -2.62 7.34 -14.14
N ALA A 180 -3.35 6.39 -13.56
CA ALA A 180 -3.70 6.38 -12.14
C ALA A 180 -2.45 6.38 -11.24
N ILE A 181 -1.49 5.50 -11.53
CA ILE A 181 -0.23 5.39 -10.77
C ILE A 181 0.60 6.66 -10.93
N ASN A 182 0.78 7.14 -12.17
CA ASN A 182 1.55 8.34 -12.43
C ASN A 182 0.90 9.57 -11.78
N TRP A 183 -0.42 9.69 -11.85
CA TRP A 183 -1.13 10.80 -11.22
C TRP A 183 -0.93 10.80 -9.70
N ALA A 184 -0.97 9.62 -9.05
CA ALA A 184 -0.77 9.49 -7.61
C ALA A 184 0.55 10.12 -7.15
N TRP A 185 1.69 9.61 -7.65
CA TRP A 185 3.00 10.08 -7.19
C TRP A 185 3.33 11.50 -7.64
N GLN A 186 2.85 11.94 -8.83
CA GLN A 186 3.06 13.29 -9.35
C GLN A 186 2.25 14.34 -8.56
N ASN A 187 1.14 13.97 -7.95
CA ASN A 187 0.33 14.84 -7.10
C ASN A 187 0.63 14.69 -5.61
N GLY A 188 1.77 14.05 -5.29
CA GLY A 188 2.34 14.07 -3.95
C GLY A 188 1.78 13.00 -3.01
N ALA A 189 1.37 11.85 -3.52
CA ALA A 189 1.11 10.69 -2.68
C ALA A 189 2.41 10.27 -1.96
N ASP A 190 2.31 9.97 -0.67
CA ASP A 190 3.38 9.39 0.14
C ASP A 190 3.31 7.87 0.13
N VAL A 191 2.09 7.34 0.20
CA VAL A 191 1.76 5.91 0.14
C VAL A 191 0.77 5.68 -1.00
N ILE A 192 0.91 4.59 -1.74
CA ILE A 192 -0.02 4.14 -2.77
C ILE A 192 -0.52 2.75 -2.38
N ASN A 193 -1.83 2.63 -2.15
CA ASN A 193 -2.50 1.36 -1.90
C ASN A 193 -3.15 0.83 -3.16
N MET A 194 -2.84 -0.42 -3.52
CA MET A 194 -3.41 -1.15 -4.65
C MET A 194 -3.99 -2.49 -4.16
N SER A 195 -5.24 -2.48 -3.72
CA SER A 195 -5.94 -3.67 -3.22
C SER A 195 -6.49 -4.53 -4.37
N LEU A 196 -5.66 -4.84 -5.37
CA LEU A 196 -6.03 -5.55 -6.59
C LEU A 196 -4.89 -6.44 -7.11
N THR A 197 -5.24 -7.38 -7.99
CA THR A 197 -4.29 -8.10 -8.84
C THR A 197 -4.72 -8.02 -10.30
N CYS A 198 -3.78 -8.05 -11.22
CA CYS A 198 -4.03 -8.01 -12.66
C CYS A 198 -2.96 -8.75 -13.45
N ASP A 199 -3.13 -8.83 -14.77
CA ASP A 199 -2.11 -9.37 -15.66
C ASP A 199 -0.89 -8.42 -15.71
N PRO A 200 0.35 -8.92 -15.82
CA PRO A 200 1.56 -8.10 -15.91
C PRO A 200 1.59 -7.21 -17.17
N ASP A 201 2.13 -5.99 -17.00
CA ASP A 201 2.38 -5.05 -18.09
C ASP A 201 3.64 -4.23 -17.83
N ASP A 202 4.50 -4.06 -18.86
CA ASP A 202 5.78 -3.38 -18.72
C ASP A 202 5.62 -1.88 -18.40
N LYS A 203 4.64 -1.20 -19.03
CA LYS A 203 4.39 0.23 -18.80
C LYS A 203 3.85 0.48 -17.39
N MET A 204 3.01 -0.42 -16.89
CA MET A 204 2.54 -0.36 -15.50
C MET A 204 3.68 -0.64 -14.53
N THR A 205 4.54 -1.61 -14.83
CA THR A 205 5.77 -1.87 -14.04
C THR A 205 6.66 -0.63 -13.99
N ASP A 206 6.88 0.04 -15.13
CA ASP A 206 7.67 1.28 -15.18
C ASP A 206 7.02 2.44 -14.42
N ALA A 207 5.69 2.57 -14.46
CA ALA A 207 4.97 3.58 -13.68
C ALA A 207 5.13 3.34 -12.17
N ILE A 208 5.04 2.08 -11.72
CA ILE A 208 5.29 1.70 -10.31
C ILE A 208 6.74 1.98 -9.91
N LYS A 209 7.73 1.60 -10.73
CA LYS A 209 9.15 1.92 -10.48
C LYS A 209 9.41 3.42 -10.41
N ASN A 210 8.73 4.22 -11.23
CA ASN A 210 8.79 5.68 -11.13
C ASN A 210 8.22 6.19 -9.80
N ALA A 211 7.09 5.65 -9.34
CA ALA A 211 6.54 6.00 -8.03
C ALA A 211 7.51 5.65 -6.89
N LEU A 212 8.10 4.43 -6.93
CA LEU A 212 9.07 3.93 -5.94
C LEU A 212 10.37 4.74 -5.88
N THR A 213 10.76 5.43 -6.98
CA THR A 213 12.06 6.10 -7.06
C THR A 213 11.96 7.62 -7.14
N LYS A 214 10.93 8.16 -7.81
CA LYS A 214 10.78 9.61 -8.07
C LYS A 214 9.76 10.28 -7.15
N GLY A 215 8.84 9.52 -6.57
CA GLY A 215 7.85 10.04 -5.63
C GLY A 215 8.52 10.70 -4.42
N ARG A 216 7.78 11.54 -3.69
CA ARG A 216 8.27 12.21 -2.48
C ARG A 216 9.63 12.90 -2.66
N ASN A 217 9.79 13.62 -3.78
CA ASN A 217 11.04 14.32 -4.13
C ASN A 217 12.27 13.38 -4.19
N GLY A 218 12.11 12.18 -4.73
CA GLY A 218 13.19 11.21 -4.93
C GLY A 218 13.39 10.22 -3.76
N LYS A 219 12.60 10.31 -2.67
CA LYS A 219 12.61 9.35 -1.56
C LYS A 219 11.78 8.08 -1.87
N GLY A 220 10.93 8.16 -2.90
CA GLY A 220 9.99 7.15 -3.33
C GLY A 220 8.67 7.15 -2.56
N CYS A 221 7.56 6.83 -3.24
CA CYS A 221 6.31 6.48 -2.58
C CYS A 221 6.40 5.06 -2.04
N VAL A 222 5.84 4.80 -0.86
CA VAL A 222 5.64 3.42 -0.39
C VAL A 222 4.47 2.83 -1.16
N VAL A 223 4.71 1.79 -1.96
CA VAL A 223 3.67 1.13 -2.75
C VAL A 223 3.32 -0.20 -2.08
N VAL A 224 2.06 -0.38 -1.74
CA VAL A 224 1.53 -1.58 -1.06
C VAL A 224 0.47 -2.22 -1.94
N ALA A 225 0.54 -3.53 -2.12
CA ALA A 225 -0.44 -4.25 -2.91
C ALA A 225 -0.87 -5.58 -2.26
N ALA A 226 -2.12 -5.97 -2.52
CA ALA A 226 -2.67 -7.24 -2.08
C ALA A 226 -2.04 -8.41 -2.82
N SER A 227 -1.72 -9.51 -2.11
CA SER A 227 -1.10 -10.70 -2.72
C SER A 227 -2.02 -11.44 -3.69
N GLY A 228 -3.35 -11.27 -3.54
CA GLY A 228 -4.39 -11.96 -4.30
C GLY A 228 -5.14 -13.00 -3.47
N ASN A 229 -6.32 -13.45 -3.97
CA ASN A 229 -7.24 -14.33 -3.25
C ASN A 229 -7.61 -15.58 -4.06
N GLN A 230 -6.60 -16.21 -4.69
CA GLN A 230 -6.79 -17.42 -5.49
C GLN A 230 -6.16 -18.67 -4.84
N GLY A 231 -5.57 -18.54 -3.63
CA GLY A 231 -4.88 -19.60 -2.92
C GLY A 231 -3.63 -20.13 -3.63
N GLN A 232 -3.02 -19.29 -4.50
CA GLN A 232 -1.88 -19.69 -5.31
C GLN A 232 -0.57 -19.58 -4.53
N SER A 233 0.40 -20.46 -4.83
CA SER A 233 1.76 -20.44 -4.28
C SER A 233 2.67 -19.39 -4.98
N SER A 234 2.07 -18.34 -5.49
CA SER A 234 2.74 -17.20 -6.12
C SER A 234 1.96 -15.93 -5.83
N VAL A 235 2.67 -14.88 -5.44
CA VAL A 235 2.10 -13.54 -5.24
C VAL A 235 1.67 -12.96 -6.59
N GLY A 236 0.47 -12.38 -6.61
CA GLY A 236 -0.09 -11.76 -7.81
C GLY A 236 0.63 -10.47 -8.21
N TYR A 237 0.54 -10.10 -9.49
CA TYR A 237 0.97 -8.80 -9.97
C TYR A 237 -0.10 -7.74 -9.64
N PRO A 238 0.25 -6.52 -9.16
CA PRO A 238 1.58 -5.92 -9.11
C PRO A 238 2.36 -6.17 -7.81
N ALA A 239 1.82 -6.91 -6.83
CA ALA A 239 2.47 -7.13 -5.55
C ALA A 239 3.83 -7.86 -5.68
N ASN A 240 4.03 -8.66 -6.73
CA ASN A 240 5.28 -9.38 -6.99
C ASN A 240 6.39 -8.52 -7.63
N ILE A 241 6.17 -7.22 -7.88
CA ILE A 241 7.20 -6.30 -8.39
C ILE A 241 8.18 -5.97 -7.26
N GLU A 242 9.48 -6.02 -7.55
CA GLU A 242 10.52 -5.62 -6.60
C GLU A 242 10.32 -4.19 -6.09
N GLY A 243 10.29 -4.02 -4.76
CA GLY A 243 10.05 -2.74 -4.09
C GLY A 243 8.57 -2.45 -3.78
N VAL A 244 7.63 -3.19 -4.34
CA VAL A 244 6.22 -3.18 -3.91
C VAL A 244 6.08 -4.07 -2.68
N ILE A 245 5.38 -3.62 -1.68
CA ILE A 245 5.11 -4.38 -0.45
C ILE A 245 3.91 -5.30 -0.69
N ALA A 246 4.17 -6.60 -0.74
CA ALA A 246 3.16 -7.64 -0.94
C ALA A 246 2.52 -8.07 0.39
N VAL A 247 1.19 -8.02 0.48
CA VAL A 247 0.48 -8.30 1.72
C VAL A 247 -0.51 -9.44 1.58
N GLY A 248 -0.31 -10.49 2.39
CA GLY A 248 -1.23 -11.61 2.58
C GLY A 248 -2.21 -11.39 3.73
N SER A 249 -3.17 -12.31 3.88
CA SER A 249 -4.24 -12.23 4.86
C SER A 249 -4.12 -13.31 5.94
N ILE A 250 -4.37 -12.92 7.19
CA ILE A 250 -4.53 -13.82 8.34
C ILE A 250 -5.89 -13.62 9.01
N ASP A 251 -6.34 -14.68 9.69
CA ASP A 251 -7.48 -14.61 10.59
C ASP A 251 -7.08 -14.10 12.00
N ARG A 252 -8.08 -13.98 12.88
CA ARG A 252 -7.88 -13.50 14.27
C ARG A 252 -7.04 -14.44 15.16
N ASN A 253 -6.77 -15.66 14.71
CA ASN A 253 -5.89 -16.62 15.38
C ASN A 253 -4.47 -16.59 14.81
N GLY A 254 -4.22 -15.72 13.83
CA GLY A 254 -2.93 -15.58 13.14
C GLY A 254 -2.68 -16.67 12.09
N VAL A 255 -3.72 -17.37 11.66
CA VAL A 255 -3.61 -18.39 10.62
C VAL A 255 -3.76 -17.76 9.25
N HIS A 256 -2.81 -18.05 8.35
CA HIS A 256 -2.89 -17.62 6.94
C HIS A 256 -4.15 -18.21 6.28
N THR A 257 -4.90 -17.39 5.56
CA THR A 257 -6.14 -17.83 4.92
C THR A 257 -5.87 -18.67 3.68
N SER A 258 -6.72 -19.69 3.46
CA SER A 258 -6.51 -20.65 2.37
C SER A 258 -6.64 -20.07 0.98
N ASP A 259 -7.36 -18.97 0.85
CA ASP A 259 -7.61 -18.22 -0.38
C ASP A 259 -6.52 -17.16 -0.66
N ALA A 260 -5.79 -16.67 0.35
CA ALA A 260 -4.73 -15.72 0.12
C ALA A 260 -3.57 -16.34 -0.68
N ASN A 261 -3.08 -15.61 -1.68
CA ASN A 261 -1.86 -16.00 -2.39
C ASN A 261 -0.64 -15.84 -1.49
N TYR A 262 0.34 -16.72 -1.66
CA TYR A 262 1.54 -16.80 -0.84
C TYR A 262 2.79 -17.12 -1.68
N GLY A 263 3.95 -17.23 -1.08
CA GLY A 263 5.20 -17.63 -1.75
C GLY A 263 6.34 -16.64 -1.55
N LYS A 264 7.42 -16.86 -2.29
CA LYS A 264 8.72 -16.19 -2.09
C LYS A 264 8.67 -14.66 -2.04
N ASN A 265 7.74 -14.04 -2.78
CA ASN A 265 7.65 -12.59 -2.88
C ASN A 265 6.58 -11.99 -1.95
N LEU A 266 6.10 -12.76 -0.97
CA LEU A 266 5.22 -12.24 0.07
C LEU A 266 6.08 -11.54 1.13
N ASP A 267 5.79 -10.28 1.44
CA ASP A 267 6.55 -9.52 2.44
C ASP A 267 5.93 -9.65 3.83
N PHE A 268 4.64 -9.37 3.95
CA PHE A 268 3.95 -9.33 5.23
C PHE A 268 2.59 -9.99 5.16
N VAL A 269 2.05 -10.29 6.34
CA VAL A 269 0.64 -10.58 6.52
C VAL A 269 0.01 -9.57 7.48
N ALA A 270 -1.29 -9.35 7.30
CA ALA A 270 -2.07 -8.49 8.18
C ALA A 270 -3.50 -9.04 8.35
N PRO A 271 -4.25 -8.57 9.36
CA PRO A 271 -5.66 -8.91 9.54
C PRO A 271 -6.47 -8.67 8.27
N GLY A 272 -7.07 -9.73 7.72
CA GLY A 272 -7.86 -9.64 6.48
C GLY A 272 -9.13 -10.50 6.52
N VAL A 273 -9.49 -11.09 7.66
CA VAL A 273 -10.70 -11.90 7.82
C VAL A 273 -11.65 -11.25 8.83
N ASN A 274 -12.92 -11.12 8.45
CA ASN A 274 -13.94 -10.48 9.29
C ASN A 274 -13.49 -9.10 9.80
N VAL A 275 -13.00 -8.27 8.89
CA VAL A 275 -12.59 -6.89 9.16
C VAL A 275 -13.79 -5.97 9.05
N LEU A 276 -14.13 -5.29 10.14
CA LEU A 276 -15.16 -4.25 10.14
C LEU A 276 -14.61 -3.01 9.45
N THR A 277 -15.31 -2.53 8.41
CA THR A 277 -14.89 -1.37 7.62
C THR A 277 -16.07 -0.57 7.08
N THR A 278 -15.78 0.61 6.53
CA THR A 278 -16.77 1.48 5.88
C THR A 278 -17.21 0.91 4.54
N ILE A 279 -18.50 1.12 4.20
CA ILE A 279 -19.06 0.90 2.87
C ILE A 279 -19.77 2.16 2.38
N LEU A 280 -20.43 2.11 1.22
CA LEU A 280 -21.14 3.27 0.67
C LEU A 280 -22.28 3.74 1.59
N ASN A 281 -22.69 5.01 1.41
CA ASN A 281 -23.85 5.64 2.07
C ASN A 281 -23.73 5.78 3.60
N GLY A 282 -22.51 5.90 4.12
CA GLY A 282 -22.27 6.06 5.55
C GLY A 282 -22.47 4.79 6.37
N GLU A 283 -22.50 3.63 5.73
CA GLU A 283 -22.72 2.34 6.36
C GLU A 283 -21.38 1.60 6.61
N TYR A 284 -21.46 0.47 7.34
CA TYR A 284 -20.34 -0.40 7.71
C TYR A 284 -20.68 -1.85 7.41
N ASP A 285 -19.66 -2.66 7.09
CA ASP A 285 -19.85 -4.10 6.89
C ASP A 285 -18.61 -4.87 7.38
N VAL A 286 -18.76 -6.16 7.62
CA VAL A 286 -17.69 -7.07 8.01
C VAL A 286 -17.30 -7.90 6.79
N LEU A 287 -16.08 -7.73 6.34
CA LEU A 287 -15.62 -8.26 5.06
C LEU A 287 -14.27 -8.97 5.22
N SER A 288 -13.91 -9.81 4.23
CA SER A 288 -12.65 -10.57 4.23
C SER A 288 -11.96 -10.49 2.88
N GLY A 289 -10.63 -10.55 2.90
CA GLY A 289 -9.77 -10.58 1.71
C GLY A 289 -8.40 -9.94 1.95
N THR A 290 -7.42 -10.27 1.13
CA THR A 290 -6.11 -9.60 1.12
C THR A 290 -6.23 -8.11 0.80
N SER A 291 -7.34 -7.71 0.15
CA SER A 291 -7.70 -6.31 -0.10
C SER A 291 -7.95 -5.49 1.17
N LEU A 292 -8.21 -6.13 2.31
CA LEU A 292 -8.35 -5.47 3.62
C LEU A 292 -7.06 -5.56 4.45
N ALA A 293 -6.21 -6.54 4.16
CA ALA A 293 -4.89 -6.67 4.77
C ALA A 293 -3.89 -5.63 4.22
N ALA A 294 -3.86 -5.40 2.91
CA ALA A 294 -2.99 -4.41 2.29
C ALA A 294 -3.18 -2.99 2.84
N PRO A 295 -4.41 -2.46 3.00
CA PRO A 295 -4.62 -1.14 3.59
C PRO A 295 -4.19 -1.04 5.05
N MET A 296 -4.13 -2.14 5.83
CA MET A 296 -3.53 -2.11 7.17
C MET A 296 -2.05 -1.76 7.11
N ILE A 297 -1.30 -2.37 6.20
CA ILE A 297 0.12 -2.07 5.98
C ILE A 297 0.31 -0.66 5.41
N SER A 298 -0.58 -0.22 4.50
CA SER A 298 -0.57 1.16 4.00
C SER A 298 -0.75 2.19 5.14
N GLY A 299 -1.63 1.89 6.09
CA GLY A 299 -1.83 2.70 7.30
C GLY A 299 -0.59 2.73 8.18
N ILE A 300 0.08 1.57 8.40
CA ILE A 300 1.33 1.51 9.18
C ILE A 300 2.44 2.30 8.49
N ALA A 301 2.57 2.19 7.17
CA ALA A 301 3.52 3.01 6.40
C ALA A 301 3.24 4.51 6.57
N ALA A 302 1.96 4.92 6.59
CA ALA A 302 1.58 6.31 6.85
C ALA A 302 1.92 6.76 8.26
N LEU A 303 1.78 5.91 9.29
CA LEU A 303 2.23 6.22 10.65
C LEU A 303 3.74 6.45 10.69
N LEU A 304 4.54 5.56 10.08
CA LEU A 304 5.99 5.69 10.00
C LEU A 304 6.42 6.98 9.31
N LEU A 305 5.81 7.30 8.17
CA LEU A 305 6.10 8.52 7.44
C LEU A 305 5.63 9.80 8.16
N SER A 306 4.58 9.74 8.98
CA SER A 306 4.17 10.89 9.79
C SER A 306 5.13 11.19 10.94
N LEU A 307 5.84 10.16 11.43
CA LEU A 307 6.90 10.30 12.42
C LEU A 307 8.21 10.79 11.77
N ASP A 308 8.55 10.25 10.60
CA ASP A 308 9.74 10.59 9.82
C ASP A 308 9.38 10.85 8.34
N PRO A 309 9.01 12.09 7.98
CA PRO A 309 8.67 12.44 6.60
C PRO A 309 9.85 12.32 5.61
N GLU A 310 11.09 12.25 6.13
CA GLU A 310 12.29 12.12 5.33
C GLU A 310 12.69 10.66 5.06
N ALA A 311 12.04 9.68 5.69
CA ALA A 311 12.33 8.28 5.52
C ALA A 311 12.20 7.83 4.06
N THR A 312 13.18 7.08 3.57
CA THR A 312 13.13 6.40 2.27
C THR A 312 12.18 5.20 2.30
N VAL A 313 11.78 4.69 1.14
CA VAL A 313 10.99 3.44 1.05
C VAL A 313 11.70 2.31 1.78
N SER A 314 13.02 2.17 1.58
CA SER A 314 13.83 1.14 2.26
C SER A 314 13.79 1.28 3.78
N LYS A 315 13.90 2.50 4.33
CA LYS A 315 13.83 2.73 5.78
C LYS A 315 12.46 2.31 6.34
N VAL A 316 11.37 2.70 5.68
CA VAL A 316 10.01 2.29 6.05
C VAL A 316 9.85 0.77 6.01
N TYR A 317 10.31 0.13 4.95
CA TYR A 317 10.27 -1.32 4.78
C TYR A 317 11.03 -2.05 5.91
N TRP A 318 12.30 -1.67 6.16
CA TRP A 318 13.12 -2.33 7.17
C TRP A 318 12.62 -2.09 8.60
N ASN A 319 12.01 -0.94 8.89
CA ASN A 319 11.36 -0.72 10.19
C ASN A 319 10.19 -1.68 10.39
N MET A 320 9.41 -1.98 9.34
CA MET A 320 8.34 -2.99 9.40
C MET A 320 8.90 -4.41 9.51
N VAL A 321 9.93 -4.77 8.74
CA VAL A 321 10.58 -6.10 8.83
C VAL A 321 11.07 -6.39 10.24
N ASN A 322 11.79 -5.43 10.84
CA ASN A 322 12.33 -5.58 12.20
C ASN A 322 11.26 -5.52 13.30
N ALA A 323 10.02 -5.18 12.96
CA ALA A 323 8.88 -5.13 13.87
C ALA A 323 7.88 -6.27 13.65
N CYS A 324 8.21 -7.25 12.81
CA CYS A 324 7.34 -8.39 12.58
C CYS A 324 7.31 -9.34 13.76
N ARG A 325 6.11 -9.81 14.07
CA ARG A 325 5.89 -10.92 14.99
C ARG A 325 5.71 -12.21 14.21
N GLU A 326 6.42 -13.25 14.65
CA GLU A 326 6.27 -14.58 14.09
C GLU A 326 4.90 -15.19 14.42
N LEU A 327 4.39 -16.00 13.51
CA LEU A 327 3.15 -16.73 13.65
C LEU A 327 3.46 -18.23 13.49
N PRO A 328 3.85 -18.91 14.57
CA PRO A 328 4.49 -20.24 14.53
C PRO A 328 3.62 -21.35 13.93
N GLN A 329 2.31 -21.15 13.82
CA GLN A 329 1.39 -22.10 13.15
C GLN A 329 1.45 -22.03 11.62
N ASN A 330 2.25 -21.12 11.04
CA ASN A 330 2.40 -20.96 9.60
C ASN A 330 3.81 -21.31 9.13
N THR A 331 3.95 -21.60 7.84
CA THR A 331 5.26 -21.70 7.18
C THR A 331 5.68 -20.32 6.68
N HIS A 332 6.97 -20.06 6.58
CA HIS A 332 7.53 -18.76 6.18
C HIS A 332 7.01 -18.30 4.80
N ASP A 333 6.83 -19.18 3.84
CA ASP A 333 6.30 -18.88 2.51
C ASP A 333 4.84 -18.38 2.52
N LYS A 334 4.11 -18.63 3.62
CA LYS A 334 2.72 -18.17 3.82
C LYS A 334 2.59 -16.84 4.54
N ILE A 335 3.61 -16.40 5.26
CA ILE A 335 3.55 -15.19 6.07
C ILE A 335 4.62 -14.16 5.74
N GLY A 336 5.58 -14.47 4.85
CA GLY A 336 6.71 -13.60 4.59
C GLY A 336 7.51 -13.35 5.88
N HIS A 337 7.73 -12.08 6.21
CA HIS A 337 8.38 -11.69 7.48
C HIS A 337 7.43 -11.81 8.69
N GLY A 338 6.12 -11.93 8.49
CA GLY A 338 5.14 -12.08 9.56
C GLY A 338 4.13 -10.94 9.69
N LEU A 339 3.53 -10.83 10.87
CA LEU A 339 2.56 -9.79 11.23
C LEU A 339 3.28 -8.54 11.73
N VAL A 340 3.14 -7.43 11.04
CA VAL A 340 3.76 -6.16 11.42
C VAL A 340 3.10 -5.61 12.69
N ASP A 341 3.92 -5.28 13.69
CA ASP A 341 3.54 -4.54 14.88
C ASP A 341 3.81 -3.05 14.65
N ALA A 342 2.76 -2.24 14.54
CA ALA A 342 2.88 -0.81 14.24
C ALA A 342 3.65 -0.05 15.32
N TYR A 343 3.45 -0.39 16.60
CA TYR A 343 4.17 0.27 17.70
C TYR A 343 5.67 -0.04 17.67
N LEU A 344 6.03 -1.32 17.47
CA LEU A 344 7.44 -1.69 17.35
C LEU A 344 8.09 -1.07 16.13
N ALA A 345 7.38 -0.96 14.99
CA ALA A 345 7.90 -0.31 13.79
C ALA A 345 8.25 1.17 14.03
N LEU A 346 7.40 1.91 14.77
CA LEU A 346 7.68 3.29 15.17
C LEU A 346 8.88 3.36 16.13
N MET A 347 9.02 2.40 17.05
CA MET A 347 10.18 2.33 17.96
C MET A 347 11.48 2.05 17.19
N MET A 348 11.46 1.16 16.18
CA MET A 348 12.63 0.91 15.32
C MET A 348 13.07 2.18 14.59
N ASN A 349 12.12 3.00 14.13
CA ASN A 349 12.43 4.30 13.53
C ASN A 349 13.17 5.22 14.50
N LYS A 350 12.70 5.34 15.75
CA LYS A 350 13.35 6.16 16.78
C LYS A 350 14.73 5.66 17.17
N LEU A 351 14.90 4.34 17.31
CA LEU A 351 16.21 3.75 17.61
C LEU A 351 17.24 4.00 16.51
N SER A 352 16.81 3.99 15.23
CA SER A 352 17.71 4.33 14.12
C SER A 352 18.15 5.79 14.15
N GLU A 353 17.27 6.73 14.50
CA GLU A 353 17.60 8.16 14.67
C GLU A 353 18.65 8.36 15.78
N VAL A 354 18.45 7.73 16.93
CA VAL A 354 19.40 7.82 18.05
C VAL A 354 20.76 7.24 17.69
N LYS A 355 20.81 6.13 16.94
CA LYS A 355 22.07 5.56 16.46
C LYS A 355 22.78 6.47 15.46
N GLU A 356 22.07 7.09 14.52
CA GLU A 356 22.66 8.08 13.59
C GLU A 356 23.20 9.29 14.33
N GLU A 357 22.52 9.77 15.38
CA GLU A 357 22.95 10.91 16.19
C GLU A 357 24.21 10.59 17.02
N ILE A 358 24.32 9.37 17.58
CA ILE A 358 25.47 8.95 18.39
C ILE A 358 26.67 8.52 17.56
N TYR A 359 26.47 7.79 16.45
CA TYR A 359 27.54 7.14 15.69
C TYR A 359 27.83 7.80 14.32
N GLY A 360 27.09 8.83 13.92
CA GLY A 360 27.23 9.50 12.62
C GLY A 360 26.81 8.63 11.44
N SER A 361 26.82 9.22 10.24
CA SER A 361 26.32 8.61 8.99
C SER A 361 27.15 7.42 8.45
N HIS A 362 28.01 6.81 9.26
CA HIS A 362 28.88 5.71 8.87
C HIS A 362 28.26 4.32 9.10
N PHE A 363 27.05 4.25 9.63
CA PHE A 363 26.33 2.97 9.75
C PHE A 363 25.66 2.63 8.42
N LYS A 364 26.37 1.89 7.56
CA LYS A 364 25.83 1.36 6.31
C LYS A 364 24.78 0.27 6.58
N ASP A 365 23.75 0.26 5.74
CA ASP A 365 22.56 -0.59 5.65
C ASP A 365 22.78 -2.13 5.62
N SER A 366 23.77 -2.67 6.28
CA SER A 366 24.18 -4.06 6.09
C SER A 366 24.35 -4.90 7.36
N CYS A 367 23.55 -4.64 8.42
CA CYS A 367 23.58 -5.54 9.56
C CYS A 367 22.15 -6.05 9.88
N PRO A 368 21.81 -7.31 9.58
CA PRO A 368 20.61 -7.92 10.11
C PRO A 368 20.79 -8.08 11.62
N ILE A 369 20.07 -7.27 12.39
CA ILE A 369 20.03 -7.43 13.84
C ILE A 369 18.93 -8.44 14.14
N SER A 370 19.32 -9.70 14.37
CA SER A 370 18.41 -10.69 14.93
C SER A 370 18.28 -10.43 16.44
N TYR A 371 17.13 -9.96 16.88
CA TYR A 371 16.78 -9.90 18.29
C TYR A 371 15.70 -10.95 18.60
N SER A 372 15.96 -11.78 19.59
CA SER A 372 14.92 -12.46 20.35
C SER A 372 14.43 -11.49 21.43
N VAL A 373 13.17 -11.08 21.35
CA VAL A 373 12.54 -10.17 22.31
C VAL A 373 12.02 -10.97 23.51
N PRO A 374 12.55 -10.76 24.75
CA PRO A 374 11.93 -11.33 25.93
C PRO A 374 10.70 -10.50 26.36
N GLU A 375 9.65 -11.16 26.83
CA GLU A 375 8.47 -10.53 27.44
C GLU A 375 8.72 -10.18 28.94
N PRO A 376 8.19 -9.04 29.43
CA PRO A 376 7.73 -7.80 28.80
C PRO A 376 8.86 -6.76 28.68
N PHE A 377 8.79 -6.00 27.59
CA PHE A 377 9.81 -5.05 27.19
C PHE A 377 9.82 -3.80 28.08
N ASP A 378 10.90 -3.58 28.83
CA ASP A 378 11.16 -2.33 29.56
C ASP A 378 12.23 -1.52 28.82
N MET A 379 11.86 -0.33 28.32
CA MET A 379 12.73 0.50 27.47
C MET A 379 14.04 0.94 28.16
N GLU A 380 14.05 1.05 29.48
CA GLU A 380 15.27 1.41 30.23
C GLU A 380 16.35 0.33 30.11
N TRP A 381 15.97 -0.92 29.88
CA TRP A 381 16.89 -2.06 29.81
C TRP A 381 17.68 -2.15 28.48
N VAL A 382 17.12 -1.68 27.40
CA VAL A 382 17.76 -1.77 26.06
C VAL A 382 18.90 -0.78 25.89
N VAL A 383 18.83 0.36 26.57
CA VAL A 383 19.88 1.40 26.49
C VAL A 383 21.10 1.03 27.32
N THR A 384 20.92 0.20 28.37
CA THR A 384 21.99 -0.11 29.33
C THR A 384 22.71 -1.43 29.07
N SER A 385 22.12 -2.40 28.32
CA SER A 385 22.69 -3.74 28.18
C SER A 385 23.73 -3.92 27.06
N ASN A 386 23.91 -2.95 26.18
CA ASN A 386 24.85 -3.04 25.05
C ASN A 386 26.05 -2.05 25.13
N TYR A 387 26.26 -1.40 26.29
CA TYR A 387 27.46 -0.60 26.47
C TYR A 387 28.60 -1.50 26.97
N VAL A 388 29.41 -2.01 26.01
CA VAL A 388 30.75 -2.52 26.31
C VAL A 388 31.70 -1.33 26.14
N GLU A 389 32.18 -0.77 27.27
CA GLU A 389 33.30 0.18 27.24
C GLU A 389 34.46 -0.43 26.44
N PRO A 390 34.98 0.25 25.41
CA PRO A 390 36.26 -0.16 24.86
C PRO A 390 37.31 0.00 25.93
N SER A 391 37.97 -1.09 26.30
CA SER A 391 39.14 -1.07 27.15
C SER A 391 40.20 -0.16 26.51
N LEU A 392 40.44 0.98 27.13
CA LEU A 392 41.65 1.75 26.84
C LEU A 392 42.83 0.85 27.25
N SER A 393 43.51 0.27 26.25
CA SER A 393 44.85 -0.26 26.50
C SER A 393 45.77 0.92 26.72
N ASP A 394 46.24 1.07 27.97
CA ASP A 394 47.45 1.81 28.27
C ASP A 394 48.59 1.20 27.47
N GLU A 395 49.06 1.88 26.43
CA GLU A 395 50.40 1.74 25.93
C GLU A 395 51.03 3.13 25.81
N ASP A 396 52.20 3.21 26.48
CA ASP A 396 53.17 4.28 26.71
C ASP A 396 53.44 5.26 25.52
#